data_31d64b4e834d2c4240e2d99dbce34271
#
_entry.id   31d64b4e834d2c4240e2d99dbce34271
#
_cell.length_a   1.000
_cell.length_b   1.000
_cell.length_c   1.000
_cell.angle_alpha   90.00
_cell.angle_beta   90.00
_cell.angle_gamma   90.00
#
_symmetry.space_group_name_H-M   'P 1'
#
loop_
_entity.id
_entity.type
_entity.pdbx_description
1 polymer ?
#
loop_
_entity_poly.entity_id
_entity_poly.type
_entity_poly.pdbx_seq_one_letter_code
_entity_poly.pdbx_strand_id
1 'polypeptide(L)'
;MKISMELNVSDKEFYDLMMKSLKEEVKNVTKKNLELKEGLKYKKKSAQRKGIGSEITVHIKRLIPNTLYEATFVTTIDHTTISYKIESLNESKIKVTYEEIYENVSPKEIPVWRQKMAEKQSAKKSKKMFKEVEKFILNERNNKN
;
A
#
# COMPACT_ATOMS: atom_id res chain seq x y z
N MET A 1 12.28 4.81 -1.32
CA MET A 1 11.59 5.35 -2.49
C MET A 1 10.38 6.16 -2.02
N LYS A 2 10.17 7.32 -2.56
CA LYS A 2 9.09 8.22 -2.17
C LYS A 2 8.53 8.90 -3.41
N ILE A 3 7.22 8.85 -3.58
CA ILE A 3 6.52 9.53 -4.68
C ILE A 3 5.32 10.28 -4.13
N SER A 4 4.96 11.37 -4.79
CA SER A 4 3.77 12.14 -4.45
C SER A 4 2.95 12.37 -5.72
N MET A 5 1.63 12.42 -5.56
CA MET A 5 0.73 12.62 -6.67
C MET A 5 -0.54 13.32 -6.20
N GLU A 6 -1.05 14.25 -7.01
CA GLU A 6 -2.34 14.89 -6.75
C GLU A 6 -3.44 14.10 -7.46
N LEU A 7 -4.53 13.86 -6.74
CA LEU A 7 -5.69 13.13 -7.26
C LEU A 7 -6.96 13.96 -7.06
N ASN A 8 -7.87 13.90 -8.02
CA ASN A 8 -9.13 14.67 -8.00
C ASN A 8 -10.24 13.89 -7.27
N VAL A 9 -9.94 13.48 -6.04
CA VAL A 9 -10.87 12.77 -5.15
C VAL A 9 -10.73 13.36 -3.75
N SER A 10 -11.71 13.07 -2.88
CA SER A 10 -11.60 13.51 -1.49
C SER A 10 -10.73 12.53 -0.67
N ASP A 11 -10.22 13.01 0.46
CA ASP A 11 -9.46 12.19 1.40
C ASP A 11 -10.27 10.99 1.89
N LYS A 12 -11.54 11.20 2.20
CA LYS A 12 -12.45 10.15 2.65
C LYS A 12 -12.66 9.09 1.57
N GLU A 13 -12.91 9.52 0.33
CA GLU A 13 -13.10 8.59 -0.78
C GLU A 13 -11.89 7.69 -1.00
N PHE A 14 -10.71 8.28 -0.98
CA PHE A 14 -9.47 7.53 -1.16
C PHE A 14 -9.22 6.57 0.00
N TYR A 15 -9.33 7.06 1.23
CA TYR A 15 -9.08 6.25 2.42
C TYR A 15 -10.09 5.10 2.55
N ASP A 16 -11.37 5.38 2.32
CA ASP A 16 -12.42 4.35 2.41
C ASP A 16 -12.21 3.23 1.38
N LEU A 17 -11.81 3.57 0.16
CA LEU A 17 -11.52 2.57 -0.84
C LEU A 17 -10.30 1.74 -0.46
N MET A 18 -9.26 2.38 0.07
CA MET A 18 -8.06 1.69 0.54
C MET A 18 -8.39 0.72 1.68
N MET A 19 -9.22 1.15 2.64
CA MET A 19 -9.63 0.30 3.75
C MET A 19 -10.53 -0.86 3.31
N LYS A 20 -11.42 -0.61 2.35
CA LYS A 20 -12.25 -1.65 1.77
C LYS A 20 -11.40 -2.73 1.09
N SER A 21 -10.42 -2.33 0.31
CA SER A 21 -9.51 -3.25 -0.37
C SER A 21 -8.68 -4.05 0.63
N LEU A 22 -8.20 -3.40 1.68
CA LEU A 22 -7.42 -4.06 2.72
C LEU A 22 -8.26 -5.07 3.49
N LYS A 23 -9.49 -4.71 3.82
CA LYS A 23 -10.42 -5.61 4.52
C LYS A 23 -10.71 -6.85 3.69
N GLU A 24 -10.92 -6.68 2.39
CA GLU A 24 -11.15 -7.80 1.47
C GLU A 24 -9.92 -8.71 1.39
N GLU A 25 -8.71 -8.13 1.34
CA GLU A 25 -7.47 -8.91 1.35
C GLU A 25 -7.35 -9.75 2.62
N VAL A 26 -7.55 -9.13 3.79
CA VAL A 26 -7.47 -9.81 5.07
C VAL A 26 -8.46 -10.97 5.13
N LYS A 27 -9.70 -10.74 4.70
CA LYS A 27 -10.73 -11.78 4.66
C LYS A 27 -10.34 -12.93 3.73
N ASN A 28 -9.80 -12.60 2.54
CA ASN A 28 -9.45 -13.61 1.55
C ASN A 28 -8.27 -14.49 2.00
N VAL A 29 -7.26 -13.91 2.66
CA VAL A 29 -6.07 -14.66 3.06
C VAL A 29 -6.21 -15.35 4.41
N THR A 30 -6.97 -14.79 5.36
CA THR A 30 -7.16 -15.37 6.70
C THR A 30 -8.43 -16.22 6.81
N LYS A 31 -9.38 -16.06 5.89
CA LYS A 31 -10.71 -16.66 5.92
C LYS A 31 -11.51 -16.22 7.14
N LYS A 32 -11.13 -15.09 7.75
CA LYS A 32 -11.76 -14.53 8.95
C LYS A 32 -12.14 -13.07 8.72
N ASN A 33 -13.19 -12.63 9.39
CA ASN A 33 -13.65 -11.24 9.33
C ASN A 33 -13.01 -10.45 10.46
N LEU A 34 -11.72 -10.14 10.31
CA LEU A 34 -10.95 -9.44 11.34
C LEU A 34 -11.16 -7.92 11.23
N GLU A 35 -11.16 -7.26 12.39
CA GLU A 35 -11.22 -5.80 12.44
C GLU A 35 -9.88 -5.19 12.03
N LEU A 36 -9.92 -4.22 11.10
CA LEU A 36 -8.72 -3.47 10.73
C LEU A 36 -8.40 -2.46 11.83
N LYS A 37 -7.21 -2.61 12.43
CA LYS A 37 -6.75 -1.73 13.50
C LYS A 37 -5.24 -1.74 13.58
N GLU A 38 -4.70 -0.72 14.23
CA GLU A 38 -3.27 -0.68 14.52
C GLU A 38 -2.88 -1.90 15.36
N GLY A 39 -1.78 -2.53 14.99
CA GLY A 39 -1.30 -3.75 15.64
C GLY A 39 -1.78 -5.05 15.02
N LEU A 40 -2.74 -5.00 14.10
CA LEU A 40 -3.19 -6.21 13.41
C LEU A 40 -2.04 -6.82 12.61
N LYS A 41 -1.85 -8.14 12.78
CA LYS A 41 -0.89 -8.92 12.01
C LYS A 41 -1.62 -10.03 11.28
N TYR A 42 -1.24 -10.27 10.04
CA TYR A 42 -1.77 -11.39 9.27
C TYR A 42 -0.72 -11.87 8.28
N LYS A 43 -0.89 -13.09 7.79
CA LYS A 43 0.05 -13.71 6.86
C LYS A 43 -0.57 -13.86 5.49
N LYS A 44 0.25 -13.66 4.46
CA LYS A 44 -0.14 -13.91 3.09
C LYS A 44 1.06 -14.42 2.29
N LYS A 45 0.79 -14.94 1.10
CA LYS A 45 1.86 -15.40 0.20
C LYS A 45 2.11 -14.36 -0.88
N SER A 46 3.38 -14.19 -1.23
CA SER A 46 3.76 -13.32 -2.34
C SER A 46 3.26 -13.90 -3.65
N ALA A 47 2.67 -13.06 -4.50
CA ALA A 47 2.28 -13.44 -5.86
C ALA A 47 3.50 -13.57 -6.79
N GLN A 48 4.64 -13.01 -6.38
CA GLN A 48 5.83 -12.88 -7.22
C GLN A 48 6.98 -13.80 -6.81
N ARG A 49 6.95 -14.34 -5.60
CA ARG A 49 8.01 -15.19 -5.06
C ARG A 49 7.49 -16.58 -4.73
N LYS A 50 8.35 -17.58 -4.92
CA LYS A 50 8.09 -18.95 -4.51
C LYS A 50 9.23 -19.39 -3.61
N GLY A 51 8.95 -20.23 -2.60
CA GLY A 51 9.96 -20.73 -1.68
C GLY A 51 10.36 -19.67 -0.63
N ILE A 52 11.67 -19.47 -0.45
CA ILE A 52 12.21 -18.55 0.56
C ILE A 52 11.75 -17.12 0.27
N GLY A 53 11.21 -16.47 1.30
CA GLY A 53 10.71 -15.09 1.20
C GLY A 53 9.34 -14.98 0.56
N SER A 54 8.66 -16.10 0.29
CA SER A 54 7.31 -16.09 -0.27
C SER A 54 6.22 -15.85 0.77
N GLU A 55 6.47 -16.22 2.03
CA GLU A 55 5.52 -15.96 3.11
C GLU A 55 5.77 -14.59 3.70
N ILE A 56 4.72 -13.77 3.70
CA ILE A 56 4.79 -12.38 4.17
C ILE A 56 3.93 -12.25 5.42
N THR A 57 4.51 -11.70 6.50
CA THR A 57 3.74 -11.25 7.65
C THR A 57 3.50 -9.76 7.50
N VAL A 58 2.24 -9.37 7.41
CA VAL A 58 1.84 -7.96 7.35
C VAL A 58 1.53 -7.49 8.75
N HIS A 59 2.13 -6.38 9.15
CA HIS A 59 1.87 -5.75 10.43
C HIS A 59 1.38 -4.34 10.18
N ILE A 60 0.10 -4.08 10.49
CA ILE A 60 -0.48 -2.74 10.35
C ILE A 60 0.04 -1.90 11.51
N LYS A 61 0.86 -0.91 11.20
CA LYS A 61 1.51 -0.07 12.19
C LYS A 61 0.65 1.12 12.59
N ARG A 62 0.09 1.82 11.61
CA ARG A 62 -0.68 3.03 11.85
C ARG A 62 -1.87 3.11 10.90
N LEU A 63 -3.01 3.48 11.45
CA LEU A 63 -4.23 3.77 10.71
C LEU A 63 -4.82 5.05 11.29
N ILE A 64 -4.69 6.15 10.56
CA ILE A 64 -5.30 7.41 10.95
C ILE A 64 -6.33 7.75 9.88
N PRO A 65 -7.64 7.78 10.22
CA PRO A 65 -8.70 8.00 9.23
C PRO A 65 -8.43 9.17 8.31
N ASN A 66 -8.58 8.94 7.02
CA ASN A 66 -8.41 9.92 5.94
C ASN A 66 -7.02 10.55 5.83
N THR A 67 -6.03 10.06 6.59
CA THR A 67 -4.72 10.71 6.71
C THR A 67 -3.55 9.77 6.46
N LEU A 68 -3.53 8.59 7.08
CA LEU A 68 -2.33 7.74 7.04
C LEU A 68 -2.67 6.26 7.13
N TYR A 69 -2.03 5.48 6.29
CA TYR A 69 -1.91 4.03 6.42
C TYR A 69 -0.43 3.66 6.36
N GLU A 70 0.05 2.95 7.37
CA GLU A 70 1.43 2.47 7.41
C GLU A 70 1.45 1.00 7.82
N ALA A 71 2.20 0.18 7.09
CA ALA A 71 2.33 -1.24 7.38
C ALA A 71 3.74 -1.71 7.06
N THR A 72 4.17 -2.76 7.75
CA THR A 72 5.43 -3.44 7.50
C THR A 72 5.16 -4.83 6.96
N PHE A 73 5.83 -5.18 5.88
CA PHE A 73 5.81 -6.51 5.27
C PHE A 73 7.11 -7.22 5.61
N VAL A 74 7.01 -8.30 6.36
CA VAL A 74 8.18 -9.03 6.88
C VAL A 74 8.24 -10.42 6.25
N THR A 75 9.39 -10.74 5.66
CA THR A 75 9.71 -12.09 5.21
C THR A 75 10.98 -12.56 5.89
N THR A 76 11.41 -13.78 5.60
CA THR A 76 12.67 -14.32 6.14
C THR A 76 13.91 -13.63 5.58
N ILE A 77 13.77 -12.91 4.45
CA ILE A 77 14.91 -12.29 3.75
C ILE A 77 14.87 -10.76 3.72
N ASP A 78 13.71 -10.17 3.95
CA ASP A 78 13.59 -8.72 3.86
C ASP A 78 12.45 -8.15 4.70
N HIS A 79 12.52 -6.86 4.95
CA HIS A 79 11.48 -6.07 5.59
C HIS A 79 11.18 -4.87 4.69
N THR A 80 9.91 -4.62 4.43
CA THR A 80 9.49 -3.45 3.66
C THR A 80 8.45 -2.68 4.45
N THR A 81 8.71 -1.42 4.72
CA THR A 81 7.73 -0.54 5.35
C THR A 81 7.14 0.36 4.28
N ILE A 82 5.81 0.35 4.18
CA ILE A 82 5.10 1.22 3.25
C ILE A 82 4.24 2.20 4.03
N SER A 83 4.09 3.39 3.50
CA SER A 83 3.16 4.37 4.05
C SER A 83 2.46 5.13 2.93
N TYR A 84 1.17 5.38 3.14
CA TYR A 84 0.33 6.23 2.29
C TYR A 84 -0.11 7.41 3.16
N LYS A 85 0.43 8.58 2.86
CA LYS A 85 0.07 9.81 3.55
C LYS A 85 -0.87 10.61 2.67
N ILE A 86 -2.03 10.97 3.21
CA ILE A 86 -3.07 11.68 2.48
C ILE A 86 -3.18 13.10 3.03
N GLU A 87 -3.03 14.08 2.16
CA GLU A 87 -3.17 15.49 2.51
C GLU A 87 -4.32 16.08 1.69
N SER A 88 -5.35 16.60 2.37
CA SER A 88 -6.46 17.24 1.69
C SER A 88 -6.04 18.63 1.22
N LEU A 89 -6.17 18.88 -0.09
CA LEU A 89 -5.89 20.18 -0.68
C LEU A 89 -7.16 21.02 -0.75
N ASN A 90 -8.30 20.36 -0.97
CA ASN A 90 -9.63 20.95 -0.90
C ASN A 90 -10.65 19.79 -0.84
N GLU A 91 -11.94 20.09 -0.91
CA GLU A 91 -13.01 19.10 -0.77
C GLU A 91 -12.97 17.97 -1.82
N SER A 92 -12.33 18.21 -2.96
CA SER A 92 -12.33 17.27 -4.08
C SER A 92 -10.93 16.97 -4.61
N LYS A 93 -9.88 17.33 -3.87
CA LYS A 93 -8.51 17.12 -4.31
C LYS A 93 -7.60 16.81 -3.15
N ILE A 94 -6.75 15.81 -3.35
CA ILE A 94 -5.77 15.39 -2.33
C ILE A 94 -4.39 15.29 -2.95
N LYS A 95 -3.39 15.30 -2.07
CA LYS A 95 -2.02 14.90 -2.41
C LYS A 95 -1.72 13.62 -1.65
N VAL A 96 -1.41 12.55 -2.35
CA VAL A 96 -1.01 11.28 -1.75
C VAL A 96 0.50 11.15 -1.86
N THR A 97 1.14 10.86 -0.74
CA THR A 97 2.58 10.56 -0.72
C THR A 97 2.74 9.10 -0.32
N TYR A 98 3.34 8.33 -1.20
CA TYR A 98 3.67 6.93 -0.96
C TYR A 98 5.16 6.82 -0.69
N GLU A 99 5.52 6.17 0.41
CA GLU A 99 6.92 5.92 0.77
C GLU A 99 7.12 4.42 1.00
N GLU A 100 8.23 3.90 0.49
CA GLU A 100 8.62 2.51 0.65
C GLU A 100 10.07 2.48 1.13
N ILE A 101 10.27 1.87 2.30
CA ILE A 101 11.59 1.70 2.90
C ILE A 101 11.88 0.20 2.92
N TYR A 102 12.90 -0.20 2.19
CA TYR A 102 13.27 -1.60 2.02
C TYR A 102 14.54 -1.91 2.80
N GLU A 103 14.53 -3.00 3.57
CA GLU A 103 15.69 -3.51 4.27
C GLU A 103 15.92 -4.98 3.90
N ASN A 104 17.09 -5.28 3.37
CA ASN A 104 17.49 -6.63 3.09
C ASN A 104 18.17 -7.23 4.33
N VAL A 105 17.58 -8.27 4.91
CA VAL A 105 18.12 -8.96 6.09
C VAL A 105 18.86 -10.25 5.70
N SER A 106 18.92 -10.56 4.41
CA SER A 106 19.68 -11.67 3.86
C SER A 106 21.17 -11.33 3.87
N PRO A 107 22.08 -12.30 4.07
CA PRO A 107 23.53 -12.04 3.98
C PRO A 107 24.01 -11.68 2.58
N LYS A 108 23.18 -11.83 1.55
CA LYS A 108 23.53 -11.46 0.18
C LYS A 108 23.29 -9.99 -0.06
N GLU A 109 24.34 -9.28 -0.49
CA GLU A 109 24.21 -7.89 -0.88
C GLU A 109 23.53 -7.78 -2.23
N ILE A 110 22.63 -6.81 -2.35
CA ILE A 110 21.97 -6.51 -3.62
C ILE A 110 22.72 -5.35 -4.29
N PRO A 111 23.17 -5.52 -5.55
CA PRO A 111 23.87 -4.42 -6.25
C PRO A 111 23.01 -3.15 -6.29
N VAL A 112 23.66 -1.99 -6.16
CA VAL A 112 22.99 -0.68 -6.14
C VAL A 112 22.14 -0.45 -7.38
N TRP A 113 22.64 -0.85 -8.57
CA TRP A 113 21.89 -0.67 -9.83
C TRP A 113 20.59 -1.46 -9.83
N ARG A 114 20.60 -2.66 -9.21
CA ARG A 114 19.39 -3.51 -9.11
C ARG A 114 18.37 -2.90 -8.15
N GLN A 115 18.83 -2.33 -7.04
CA GLN A 115 17.97 -1.61 -6.09
C GLN A 115 17.32 -0.39 -6.75
N LYS A 116 18.09 0.40 -7.48
CA LYS A 116 17.58 1.57 -8.20
C LYS A 116 16.55 1.18 -9.25
N MET A 117 16.79 0.08 -9.95
CA MET A 117 15.87 -0.45 -10.96
C MET A 117 14.54 -0.88 -10.33
N ALA A 118 14.61 -1.59 -9.19
CA ALA A 118 13.44 -2.02 -8.45
C ALA A 118 12.64 -0.82 -7.93
N GLU A 119 13.30 0.20 -7.40
CA GLU A 119 12.65 1.44 -6.95
C GLU A 119 11.94 2.15 -8.09
N LYS A 120 12.58 2.24 -9.26
CA LYS A 120 12.01 2.87 -10.44
C LYS A 120 10.75 2.14 -10.90
N GLN A 121 10.77 0.81 -10.92
CA GLN A 121 9.62 -0.01 -11.28
C GLN A 121 8.50 0.13 -10.26
N SER A 122 8.83 0.15 -8.96
CA SER A 122 7.87 0.33 -7.89
C SER A 122 7.19 1.70 -7.97
N ALA A 123 7.95 2.75 -8.23
CA ALA A 123 7.43 4.10 -8.42
C ALA A 123 6.46 4.17 -9.60
N LYS A 124 6.80 3.54 -10.70
CA LYS A 124 5.95 3.49 -11.89
C LYS A 124 4.64 2.76 -11.64
N LYS A 125 4.72 1.61 -10.96
CA LYS A 125 3.53 0.82 -10.56
C LYS A 125 2.61 1.61 -9.64
N SER A 126 3.18 2.29 -8.65
CA SER A 126 2.42 3.06 -7.67
C SER A 126 1.70 4.24 -8.31
N LYS A 127 2.36 4.95 -9.22
CA LYS A 127 1.72 6.05 -9.96
C LYS A 127 0.58 5.55 -10.81
N LYS A 128 0.76 4.42 -11.48
CA LYS A 128 -0.29 3.80 -12.29
C LYS A 128 -1.48 3.38 -11.42
N MET A 129 -1.20 2.79 -10.27
CA MET A 129 -2.24 2.39 -9.32
C MET A 129 -3.06 3.60 -8.84
N PHE A 130 -2.39 4.70 -8.50
CA PHE A 130 -3.09 5.92 -8.06
C PHE A 130 -4.03 6.45 -9.13
N LYS A 131 -3.59 6.45 -10.39
CA LYS A 131 -4.45 6.88 -11.51
C LYS A 131 -5.65 5.97 -11.69
N GLU A 132 -5.47 4.66 -11.54
CA GLU A 132 -6.55 3.68 -11.62
C GLU A 132 -7.54 3.84 -10.47
N VAL A 133 -7.05 4.12 -9.27
CA VAL A 133 -7.88 4.39 -8.09
C VAL A 133 -8.71 5.65 -8.30
N GLU A 134 -8.09 6.71 -8.79
CA GLU A 134 -8.79 7.97 -9.12
C GLU A 134 -9.90 7.72 -10.12
N LYS A 135 -9.58 7.03 -11.20
CA LYS A 135 -10.54 6.71 -12.25
C LYS A 135 -11.71 5.88 -11.72
N PHE A 136 -11.41 4.89 -10.87
CA PHE A 136 -12.43 4.07 -10.25
C PHE A 136 -13.38 4.90 -9.40
N ILE A 137 -12.85 5.76 -8.54
CA ILE A 137 -13.66 6.62 -7.66
C ILE A 137 -14.54 7.56 -8.47
N LEU A 138 -13.98 8.19 -9.51
CA LEU A 138 -14.73 9.11 -10.36
C LEU A 138 -15.84 8.38 -11.13
N ASN A 139 -15.61 7.16 -11.60
CA ASN A 139 -16.63 6.35 -12.24
C ASN A 139 -17.75 5.97 -11.26
N GLU A 140 -17.40 5.62 -10.03
CA GLU A 140 -18.39 5.29 -9.00
C GLU A 140 -19.29 6.49 -8.66
N ARG A 141 -18.74 7.69 -8.62
CA ARG A 141 -19.53 8.91 -8.44
C ARG A 141 -20.55 9.09 -9.57
N ASN A 142 -20.12 8.90 -10.82
CA ASN A 142 -20.97 9.07 -11.99
C ASN A 142 -22.10 8.02 -12.04
N ASN A 143 -21.83 6.81 -11.53
CA ASN A 143 -22.83 5.75 -11.52
C ASN A 143 -23.89 5.91 -10.43
N LYS A 144 -23.62 6.76 -9.42
CA LYS A 144 -24.56 7.04 -8.31
C LYS A 144 -25.51 8.19 -8.59
N ASN A 145 -25.29 8.91 -9.68
CA ASN A 145 -26.10 10.07 -10.04
C ASN A 145 -27.19 9.66 -11.06
#